data_3a05d14dc7dc253d6f777144fcc861cd
#
_entry.id   3a05d14dc7dc253d6f777144fcc861cd
#
_cell.length_a   1.000
_cell.length_b   1.000
_cell.length_c   1.000
_cell.angle_alpha   90.00
_cell.angle_beta   90.00
_cell.angle_gamma   90.00
#
_symmetry.space_group_name_H-M   'P 1'
#
loop_
_entity.id
_entity.type
_entity.pdbx_description
1 polymer ?
#
loop_
_entity_poly.entity_id
_entity_poly.type
_entity_poly.pdbx_seq_one_letter_code
_entity_poly.pdbx_strand_id
1 'polypeptide(L)'
;LLEDWEGVICTPDGHINVHETGAVAACGRTVLPTDDADGFLSPEAAERVWQFQTSCGRHMTRPGAIYISNTTESGGVWDLARFDAICDWADGHDLKIFLDGARIASGLTSPAAGGLTLEHIARRCSAFYLGGTKNGMLMGEAMVIADPKLKAAFPYVQKERCGLLAKGRLLGVQFETAFAQPADGGEALYWQLARSANNCALKLRDGMVELGFEPYRHSDSNQQFFTVSAAQQQAFEAVCN
;
A
#
# COMPACT_ATOMS: atom_id res chain seq x y z
N LEU A 1 1.99 11.21 -12.24
CA LEU A 1 3.25 10.66 -11.74
C LEU A 1 4.22 10.32 -12.87
N LEU A 2 3.74 9.76 -13.98
CA LEU A 2 4.56 9.18 -15.04
C LEU A 2 4.37 9.90 -16.37
N GLU A 3 5.47 10.10 -17.11
CA GLU A 3 5.45 10.47 -18.51
C GLU A 3 5.01 9.28 -19.39
N ASP A 4 4.67 9.53 -20.67
CA ASP A 4 4.13 8.51 -21.56
C ASP A 4 5.10 7.33 -21.84
N TRP A 5 6.39 7.57 -21.74
CA TRP A 5 7.46 6.59 -21.92
C TRP A 5 7.96 5.95 -20.62
N GLU A 6 7.32 6.27 -19.49
CA GLU A 6 7.73 5.80 -18.18
C GLU A 6 6.84 4.68 -17.66
N GLY A 7 7.45 3.85 -16.80
CA GLY A 7 6.79 2.78 -16.08
C GLY A 7 6.98 2.89 -14.57
N VAL A 8 6.24 2.06 -13.84
CA VAL A 8 6.28 1.99 -12.39
C VAL A 8 6.85 0.65 -11.92
N ILE A 9 7.91 0.70 -11.11
CA ILE A 9 8.48 -0.49 -10.47
C ILE A 9 7.60 -0.90 -9.28
N CYS A 10 7.29 -2.18 -9.16
CA CYS A 10 6.59 -2.74 -8.01
C CYS A 10 7.03 -4.19 -7.74
N THR A 11 6.58 -4.76 -6.62
CA THR A 11 6.75 -6.19 -6.34
C THR A 11 5.91 -7.06 -7.29
N PRO A 12 6.25 -8.35 -7.49
CA PRO A 12 5.49 -9.25 -8.37
C PRO A 12 4.02 -9.41 -7.95
N ASP A 13 3.75 -9.39 -6.64
CA ASP A 13 2.43 -9.47 -6.03
C ASP A 13 1.75 -8.10 -5.81
N GLY A 14 2.44 -6.99 -6.16
CA GLY A 14 1.91 -5.64 -6.02
C GLY A 14 0.53 -5.49 -6.66
N HIS A 15 -0.39 -4.86 -5.96
CA HIS A 15 -1.81 -4.78 -6.34
C HIS A 15 -2.01 -4.27 -7.77
N ILE A 16 -1.24 -3.26 -8.19
CA ILE A 16 -1.28 -2.70 -9.55
C ILE A 16 -0.83 -3.69 -10.63
N ASN A 17 -0.09 -4.73 -10.27
CA ASN A 17 0.38 -5.76 -11.20
C ASN A 17 -0.65 -6.90 -11.36
N VAL A 18 -1.33 -7.31 -10.29
CA VAL A 18 -2.09 -8.56 -10.27
C VAL A 18 -3.60 -8.39 -10.01
N HIS A 19 -4.07 -7.26 -9.45
CA HIS A 19 -5.45 -7.11 -9.00
C HIS A 19 -6.25 -5.95 -9.63
N GLU A 20 -5.64 -5.16 -10.54
CA GLU A 20 -6.29 -3.97 -11.13
C GLU A 20 -6.76 -4.18 -12.58
N THR A 21 -6.90 -5.42 -13.01
CA THR A 21 -7.44 -5.76 -14.35
C THR A 21 -6.77 -4.97 -15.48
N GLY A 22 -5.47 -4.69 -15.35
CA GLY A 22 -4.72 -3.94 -16.35
C GLY A 22 -4.96 -2.42 -16.36
N ALA A 23 -5.49 -1.83 -15.27
CA ALA A 23 -5.82 -0.40 -15.21
C ALA A 23 -4.63 0.52 -15.50
N VAL A 24 -3.41 0.16 -15.07
CA VAL A 24 -2.19 0.91 -15.37
C VAL A 24 -1.91 0.91 -16.88
N ALA A 25 -2.01 -0.25 -17.54
CA ALA A 25 -1.85 -0.37 -18.98
C ALA A 25 -2.95 0.38 -19.75
N ALA A 26 -4.19 0.36 -19.26
CA ALA A 26 -5.30 1.11 -19.84
C ALA A 26 -5.08 2.64 -19.76
N CYS A 27 -4.25 3.11 -18.82
CA CYS A 27 -3.79 4.49 -18.74
C CYS A 27 -2.57 4.78 -19.62
N GLY A 28 -2.13 3.82 -20.44
CA GLY A 28 -0.97 3.95 -21.30
C GLY A 28 0.37 3.90 -20.57
N ARG A 29 0.43 3.23 -19.43
CA ARG A 29 1.65 3.09 -18.60
C ARG A 29 2.02 1.63 -18.42
N THR A 30 3.29 1.37 -18.11
CA THR A 30 3.82 0.00 -17.96
C THR A 30 4.12 -0.28 -16.50
N VAL A 31 3.69 -1.45 -16.02
CA VAL A 31 4.16 -2.00 -14.75
C VAL A 31 5.45 -2.77 -14.98
N LEU A 32 6.44 -2.54 -14.13
CA LEU A 32 7.78 -3.13 -14.20
C LEU A 32 8.00 -3.96 -12.91
N PRO A 33 7.51 -5.21 -12.85
CA PRO A 33 7.62 -6.01 -11.64
C PRO A 33 9.05 -6.44 -11.37
N THR A 34 9.43 -6.50 -10.09
CA THR A 34 10.68 -7.08 -9.61
C THR A 34 10.56 -8.58 -9.42
N ASP A 35 11.59 -9.19 -8.88
CA ASP A 35 11.67 -10.61 -8.50
C ASP A 35 11.66 -10.83 -6.96
N ASP A 36 11.26 -9.80 -6.19
CA ASP A 36 11.15 -9.91 -4.73
C ASP A 36 10.16 -10.99 -4.33
N ALA A 37 10.57 -11.82 -3.38
CA ALA A 37 9.78 -12.97 -2.95
C ALA A 37 9.05 -12.75 -1.61
N ASP A 38 9.42 -11.72 -0.83
CA ASP A 38 8.88 -11.47 0.51
C ASP A 38 7.75 -10.43 0.56
N GLY A 39 7.40 -9.87 -0.60
CA GLY A 39 6.34 -8.87 -0.74
C GLY A 39 6.79 -7.42 -0.45
N PHE A 40 8.06 -7.22 -0.10
CA PHE A 40 8.64 -5.89 0.04
C PHE A 40 9.51 -5.56 -1.17
N LEU A 41 9.37 -4.34 -1.68
CA LEU A 41 10.26 -3.85 -2.73
C LEU A 41 11.62 -3.54 -2.14
N SER A 42 12.64 -4.32 -2.52
CA SER A 42 14.02 -4.09 -2.07
C SER A 42 14.79 -3.17 -3.01
N PRO A 43 15.76 -2.38 -2.51
CA PRO A 43 16.65 -1.58 -3.35
C PRO A 43 17.39 -2.42 -4.39
N GLU A 44 17.83 -3.63 -4.02
CA GLU A 44 18.58 -4.54 -4.90
C GLU A 44 17.73 -5.06 -6.06
N ALA A 45 16.48 -5.41 -5.81
CA ALA A 45 15.56 -5.86 -6.87
C ALA A 45 15.13 -4.69 -7.76
N ALA A 46 14.85 -3.53 -7.17
CA ALA A 46 14.55 -2.32 -7.91
C ALA A 46 15.74 -1.90 -8.81
N GLU A 47 16.98 -2.01 -8.32
CA GLU A 47 18.20 -1.73 -9.08
C GLU A 47 18.35 -2.66 -10.28
N ARG A 48 18.05 -3.96 -10.14
CA ARG A 48 18.09 -4.90 -11.29
C ARG A 48 17.12 -4.47 -12.39
N VAL A 49 15.90 -4.07 -12.02
CA VAL A 49 14.92 -3.57 -13.00
C VAL A 49 15.38 -2.26 -13.63
N TRP A 50 15.92 -1.32 -12.82
CA TRP A 50 16.47 -0.07 -13.32
C TRP A 50 17.58 -0.30 -14.34
N GLN A 51 18.59 -1.11 -14.01
CA GLN A 51 19.70 -1.43 -14.90
C GLN A 51 19.24 -2.08 -16.20
N PHE A 52 18.30 -3.04 -16.12
CA PHE A 52 17.75 -3.68 -17.30
C PHE A 52 17.01 -2.67 -18.19
N GLN A 53 16.11 -1.89 -17.63
CA GLN A 53 15.27 -0.93 -18.37
C GLN A 53 16.07 0.25 -18.94
N THR A 54 17.21 0.60 -18.38
CA THR A 54 18.07 1.69 -18.87
C THR A 54 19.20 1.20 -19.80
N SER A 55 19.43 -0.10 -19.90
CA SER A 55 20.56 -0.70 -20.64
C SER A 55 20.58 -0.35 -22.13
N CYS A 56 19.42 -0.24 -22.76
CA CYS A 56 19.27 0.10 -24.19
C CYS A 56 18.74 1.54 -24.40
N GLY A 57 18.82 2.38 -23.38
CA GLY A 57 18.43 3.78 -23.45
C GLY A 57 16.98 3.97 -23.93
N ARG A 58 16.79 4.82 -24.96
CA ARG A 58 15.45 5.19 -25.47
C ARG A 58 14.64 4.05 -26.10
N HIS A 59 15.16 2.87 -26.21
CA HIS A 59 14.44 1.73 -26.79
C HIS A 59 13.61 0.96 -25.77
N MET A 60 13.72 1.28 -24.49
CA MET A 60 13.01 0.60 -23.42
C MET A 60 12.20 1.59 -22.57
N THR A 61 11.18 1.07 -21.88
CA THR A 61 10.40 1.86 -20.91
C THR A 61 11.31 2.28 -19.76
N ARG A 62 11.43 3.58 -19.51
CA ARG A 62 12.21 4.11 -18.38
C ARG A 62 11.41 4.00 -17.10
N PRO A 63 11.97 3.51 -15.99
CA PRO A 63 11.33 3.65 -14.69
C PRO A 63 11.18 5.14 -14.32
N GLY A 64 9.99 5.56 -13.89
CA GLY A 64 9.68 6.93 -13.46
C GLY A 64 9.13 7.00 -12.05
N ALA A 65 8.69 5.85 -11.50
CA ALA A 65 8.18 5.76 -10.15
C ALA A 65 8.38 4.36 -9.56
N ILE A 66 8.31 4.29 -8.24
CA ILE A 66 8.08 3.04 -7.50
C ILE A 66 6.69 3.06 -6.88
N TYR A 67 6.10 1.87 -6.77
CA TYR A 67 4.85 1.60 -6.06
C TYR A 67 5.11 0.62 -4.94
N ILE A 68 4.71 0.98 -3.73
CA ILE A 68 4.80 0.14 -2.54
C ILE A 68 3.48 0.13 -1.80
N SER A 69 3.10 -0.99 -1.18
CA SER A 69 1.89 -1.10 -0.35
C SER A 69 2.25 -1.18 1.13
N ASN A 70 1.53 -0.47 1.99
CA ASN A 70 1.60 -0.64 3.44
C ASN A 70 0.18 -0.87 4.02
N THR A 71 -0.12 -2.07 4.52
CA THR A 71 0.72 -3.28 4.57
C THR A 71 0.99 -3.84 3.20
N THR A 72 2.02 -4.72 3.05
CA THR A 72 2.22 -5.45 1.78
C THR A 72 1.02 -6.34 1.47
N GLU A 73 0.91 -6.86 0.26
CA GLU A 73 -0.21 -7.70 -0.17
C GLU A 73 -0.34 -8.99 0.68
N SER A 74 0.77 -9.47 1.21
CA SER A 74 0.81 -10.64 2.11
C SER A 74 0.79 -10.27 3.60
N GLY A 75 0.48 -9.01 3.95
CA GLY A 75 0.32 -8.54 5.32
C GLY A 75 1.62 -8.11 6.01
N GLY A 76 2.74 -8.03 5.31
CA GLY A 76 4.00 -7.51 5.85
C GLY A 76 3.89 -6.03 6.23
N VAL A 77 4.54 -5.64 7.31
CA VAL A 77 4.57 -4.26 7.81
C VAL A 77 5.93 -3.65 7.51
N TRP A 78 5.94 -2.49 6.87
CA TRP A 78 7.16 -1.71 6.66
C TRP A 78 7.65 -1.15 7.99
N ASP A 79 8.87 -1.48 8.36
CA ASP A 79 9.61 -0.74 9.41
C ASP A 79 10.32 0.49 8.82
N LEU A 80 10.70 1.40 9.71
CA LEU A 80 11.33 2.67 9.32
C LEU A 80 12.61 2.46 8.50
N ALA A 81 13.47 1.52 8.90
CA ALA A 81 14.77 1.33 8.23
C ALA A 81 14.59 0.77 6.81
N ARG A 82 13.72 -0.22 6.64
CA ARG A 82 13.43 -0.79 5.31
C ARG A 82 12.74 0.22 4.41
N PHE A 83 11.82 1.01 4.97
CA PHE A 83 11.14 2.07 4.22
C PHE A 83 12.12 3.16 3.75
N ASP A 84 13.03 3.60 4.64
CA ASP A 84 14.03 4.60 4.27
C ASP A 84 14.99 4.07 3.21
N ALA A 85 15.41 2.82 3.30
CA ALA A 85 16.33 2.23 2.33
C ALA A 85 15.76 2.27 0.88
N ILE A 86 14.51 1.92 0.68
CA ILE A 86 13.90 1.98 -0.67
C ILE A 86 13.64 3.43 -1.10
N CYS A 87 13.28 4.32 -0.17
CA CYS A 87 13.13 5.73 -0.46
C CYS A 87 14.46 6.39 -0.87
N ASP A 88 15.54 6.11 -0.16
CA ASP A 88 16.88 6.62 -0.48
C ASP A 88 17.35 6.14 -1.86
N TRP A 89 17.09 4.88 -2.17
CA TRP A 89 17.34 4.34 -3.51
C TRP A 89 16.54 5.08 -4.59
N ALA A 90 15.25 5.29 -4.37
CA ALA A 90 14.38 5.98 -5.32
C ALA A 90 14.80 7.45 -5.52
N ASP A 91 15.15 8.15 -4.43
CA ASP A 91 15.66 9.53 -4.48
C ASP A 91 16.97 9.60 -5.27
N GLY A 92 17.88 8.61 -5.10
CA GLY A 92 19.13 8.52 -5.87
C GLY A 92 18.93 8.35 -7.38
N HIS A 93 17.76 7.89 -7.81
CA HIS A 93 17.38 7.69 -9.22
C HIS A 93 16.37 8.73 -9.74
N ASP A 94 16.04 9.75 -8.97
CA ASP A 94 15.01 10.78 -9.27
C ASP A 94 13.63 10.15 -9.59
N LEU A 95 13.26 9.09 -8.87
CA LEU A 95 11.98 8.40 -9.04
C LEU A 95 10.92 8.95 -8.09
N LYS A 96 9.68 8.97 -8.56
CA LYS A 96 8.53 9.28 -7.70
C LYS A 96 8.18 8.08 -6.83
N ILE A 97 7.72 8.35 -5.61
CA ILE A 97 7.30 7.31 -4.68
C ILE A 97 5.79 7.39 -4.48
N PHE A 98 5.08 6.33 -4.84
CA PHE A 98 3.66 6.19 -4.57
C PHE A 98 3.44 5.07 -3.55
N LEU A 99 2.81 5.41 -2.43
CA LEU A 99 2.45 4.42 -1.42
C LEU A 99 0.95 4.13 -1.44
N ASP A 100 0.62 2.89 -1.71
CA ASP A 100 -0.70 2.32 -1.52
C ASP A 100 -0.95 2.11 -0.03
N GLY A 101 -1.81 2.94 0.53
CA GLY A 101 -2.15 2.93 1.93
C GLY A 101 -3.48 2.26 2.24
N ALA A 102 -3.93 1.27 1.45
CA ALA A 102 -5.20 0.58 1.64
C ALA A 102 -5.39 0.06 3.08
N ARG A 103 -4.29 -0.34 3.73
CA ARG A 103 -4.24 -0.75 5.14
C ARG A 103 -3.17 -0.03 5.95
N ILE A 104 -2.86 1.21 5.60
CA ILE A 104 -1.79 2.00 6.22
C ILE A 104 -1.99 2.13 7.74
N ALA A 105 -3.24 2.25 8.19
CA ALA A 105 -3.54 2.32 9.62
C ALA A 105 -3.12 1.04 10.36
N SER A 106 -3.40 -0.12 9.79
CA SER A 106 -2.94 -1.42 10.33
C SER A 106 -1.42 -1.49 10.39
N GLY A 107 -0.73 -1.10 9.31
CA GLY A 107 0.74 -1.04 9.28
C GLY A 107 1.30 -0.13 10.36
N LEU A 108 0.88 1.12 10.43
CA LEU A 108 1.43 2.12 11.35
C LEU A 108 1.06 1.90 12.82
N THR A 109 0.00 1.16 13.11
CA THR A 109 -0.36 0.80 14.49
C THR A 109 0.26 -0.52 14.95
N SER A 110 0.92 -1.25 14.07
CA SER A 110 1.68 -2.45 14.40
C SER A 110 3.00 -2.08 15.11
N PRO A 111 3.42 -2.82 16.15
CA PRO A 111 4.76 -2.68 16.71
C PRO A 111 5.89 -2.89 15.70
N ALA A 112 5.64 -3.69 14.65
CA ALA A 112 6.58 -3.96 13.58
C ALA A 112 6.89 -2.73 12.71
N ALA A 113 6.10 -1.65 12.79
CA ALA A 113 6.40 -0.40 12.09
C ALA A 113 7.73 0.25 12.50
N GLY A 114 8.29 -0.13 13.67
CA GLY A 114 9.64 0.29 14.06
C GLY A 114 9.84 1.80 14.14
N GLY A 115 8.79 2.57 14.43
CA GLY A 115 8.82 4.03 14.47
C GLY A 115 8.45 4.72 13.15
N LEU A 116 8.07 4.00 12.10
CA LEU A 116 7.53 4.61 10.89
C LEU A 116 6.22 5.33 11.22
N THR A 117 6.11 6.58 10.81
CA THR A 117 4.95 7.43 11.08
C THR A 117 4.33 7.96 9.78
N LEU A 118 3.06 8.37 9.86
CA LEU A 118 2.39 9.02 8.73
C LEU A 118 3.11 10.29 8.27
N GLU A 119 3.65 11.06 9.22
CA GLU A 119 4.43 12.26 8.92
C GLU A 119 5.73 11.94 8.17
N HIS A 120 6.39 10.84 8.54
CA HIS A 120 7.60 10.38 7.84
C HIS A 120 7.26 9.96 6.40
N ILE A 121 6.19 9.18 6.20
CA ILE A 121 5.69 8.81 4.88
C ILE A 121 5.37 10.06 4.04
N ALA A 122 4.70 11.04 4.62
CA ALA A 122 4.35 12.29 3.91
C ALA A 122 5.57 13.11 3.49
N ARG A 123 6.71 12.97 4.16
CA ARG A 123 7.97 13.62 3.76
C ARG A 123 8.71 12.89 2.64
N ARG A 124 8.53 11.58 2.55
CA ARG A 124 9.28 10.74 1.60
C ARG A 124 8.50 10.43 0.32
N CYS A 125 7.20 10.25 0.42
CA CYS A 125 6.37 9.89 -0.73
C CYS A 125 5.96 11.12 -1.57
N SER A 126 5.95 10.97 -2.89
CA SER A 126 5.38 11.99 -3.80
C SER A 126 3.86 12.06 -3.67
N ALA A 127 3.22 10.92 -3.48
CA ALA A 127 1.80 10.78 -3.17
C ALA A 127 1.53 9.45 -2.46
N PHE A 128 0.48 9.41 -1.66
CA PHE A 128 -0.02 8.20 -1.02
C PHE A 128 -1.50 8.34 -0.72
N TYR A 129 -2.18 7.26 -0.37
CA TYR A 129 -3.53 7.39 0.14
C TYR A 129 -3.73 6.71 1.49
N LEU A 130 -4.72 7.21 2.22
CA LEU A 130 -5.17 6.67 3.49
C LEU A 130 -6.39 5.81 3.22
N GLY A 131 -6.26 4.51 3.47
CA GLY A 131 -7.34 3.56 3.29
C GLY A 131 -8.50 3.85 4.22
N GLY A 132 -9.71 4.00 3.66
CA GLY A 132 -10.94 4.19 4.42
C GLY A 132 -11.77 2.90 4.49
N THR A 133 -12.06 2.28 3.36
CA THR A 133 -12.97 1.13 3.26
C THR A 133 -12.51 -0.10 4.03
N LYS A 134 -11.20 -0.30 4.19
CA LYS A 134 -10.61 -1.40 4.97
C LYS A 134 -10.29 -1.01 6.42
N ASN A 135 -10.71 0.20 6.85
CA ASN A 135 -10.48 0.72 8.20
C ASN A 135 -11.74 1.37 8.81
N GLY A 136 -12.91 0.79 8.52
CA GLY A 136 -14.18 1.14 9.16
C GLY A 136 -14.96 2.28 8.53
N MET A 137 -14.47 2.89 7.43
CA MET A 137 -15.25 3.87 6.67
C MET A 137 -16.29 3.18 5.80
N LEU A 138 -17.41 3.84 5.56
CA LEU A 138 -18.47 3.32 4.70
C LEU A 138 -18.01 3.23 3.23
N MET A 139 -17.19 4.18 2.79
CA MET A 139 -16.67 4.25 1.42
C MET A 139 -15.52 5.25 1.33
N GLY A 140 -14.70 5.08 0.29
CA GLY A 140 -13.71 6.07 -0.15
C GLY A 140 -12.36 5.98 0.57
N GLU A 141 -11.43 6.70 -0.05
CA GLU A 141 -10.03 6.80 0.35
C GLU A 141 -9.64 8.28 0.35
N ALA A 142 -8.67 8.66 1.18
CA ALA A 142 -8.16 10.03 1.20
C ALA A 142 -6.76 10.08 0.54
N MET A 143 -6.67 10.70 -0.65
CA MET A 143 -5.42 10.91 -1.36
C MET A 143 -4.63 12.07 -0.77
N VAL A 144 -3.37 11.83 -0.44
CA VAL A 144 -2.41 12.86 -0.01
C VAL A 144 -1.37 13.04 -1.13
N ILE A 145 -1.18 14.27 -1.59
CA ILE A 145 -0.21 14.61 -2.62
C ILE A 145 0.80 15.57 -2.02
N ALA A 146 2.00 15.09 -1.77
CA ALA A 146 3.07 15.84 -1.14
C ALA A 146 3.93 16.60 -2.17
N ASP A 147 4.15 16.03 -3.37
CA ASP A 147 4.91 16.67 -4.44
C ASP A 147 4.17 17.92 -4.96
N PRO A 148 4.80 19.13 -4.91
CA PRO A 148 4.15 20.36 -5.35
C PRO A 148 3.74 20.37 -6.83
N LYS A 149 4.50 19.71 -7.71
CA LYS A 149 4.18 19.64 -9.14
C LYS A 149 2.95 18.77 -9.37
N LEU A 150 2.88 17.62 -8.70
CA LEU A 150 1.72 16.74 -8.76
C LEU A 150 0.48 17.42 -8.17
N LYS A 151 0.64 18.11 -7.04
CA LYS A 151 -0.44 18.85 -6.38
C LYS A 151 -1.06 19.90 -7.29
N ALA A 152 -0.26 20.63 -8.06
CA ALA A 152 -0.75 21.63 -8.99
C ALA A 152 -1.52 21.03 -10.17
N ALA A 153 -1.09 19.87 -10.69
CA ALA A 153 -1.69 19.19 -11.84
C ALA A 153 -2.93 18.35 -11.47
N PHE A 154 -2.96 17.80 -10.25
CA PHE A 154 -3.94 16.80 -9.85
C PHE A 154 -5.41 17.20 -10.04
N PRO A 155 -5.86 18.44 -9.73
CA PRO A 155 -7.27 18.82 -9.93
C PRO A 155 -7.73 18.72 -11.38
N TYR A 156 -6.84 18.97 -12.34
CA TYR A 156 -7.14 18.84 -13.76
C TYR A 156 -7.26 17.37 -14.16
N VAL A 157 -6.30 16.54 -13.77
CA VAL A 157 -6.31 15.09 -14.03
C VAL A 157 -7.50 14.43 -13.35
N GLN A 158 -7.80 14.80 -12.10
CA GLN A 158 -8.98 14.32 -11.38
C GLN A 158 -10.26 14.58 -12.15
N LYS A 159 -10.43 15.81 -12.67
CA LYS A 159 -11.60 16.19 -13.46
C LYS A 159 -11.66 15.43 -14.78
N GLU A 160 -10.55 15.40 -15.52
CA GLU A 160 -10.42 14.70 -16.81
C GLU A 160 -10.76 13.22 -16.70
N ARG A 161 -10.26 12.57 -15.65
CA ARG A 161 -10.47 11.13 -15.40
C ARG A 161 -11.75 10.78 -14.64
N CYS A 162 -12.71 11.70 -14.58
CA CYS A 162 -14.00 11.54 -13.90
C CYS A 162 -13.89 11.25 -12.39
N GLY A 163 -12.75 11.55 -11.76
CA GLY A 163 -12.52 11.35 -10.33
C GLY A 163 -13.05 12.48 -9.43
N LEU A 164 -13.65 13.53 -10.00
CA LEU A 164 -14.22 14.64 -9.23
C LEU A 164 -15.68 14.34 -8.86
N LEU A 165 -15.90 14.04 -7.58
CA LEU A 165 -17.25 13.85 -7.02
C LEU A 165 -17.84 15.19 -6.59
N ALA A 166 -19.00 15.58 -7.14
CA ALA A 166 -19.66 16.86 -6.85
C ALA A 166 -20.07 17.02 -5.36
N LYS A 167 -20.27 15.92 -4.65
CA LYS A 167 -20.60 15.87 -3.20
C LYS A 167 -19.49 15.18 -2.42
N GLY A 168 -18.21 15.46 -2.71
CA GLY A 168 -17.04 14.84 -2.09
C GLY A 168 -16.98 14.99 -0.57
N ARG A 169 -17.65 15.99 0.00
CA ARG A 169 -17.76 16.13 1.46
C ARG A 169 -18.39 14.92 2.16
N LEU A 170 -19.21 14.11 1.46
CA LEU A 170 -19.76 12.86 2.02
C LEU A 170 -18.65 11.87 2.38
N LEU A 171 -17.57 11.85 1.59
CA LEU A 171 -16.37 11.09 1.91
C LEU A 171 -15.55 11.81 2.97
N GLY A 172 -15.36 13.12 2.83
CA GLY A 172 -14.54 13.95 3.74
C GLY A 172 -15.00 13.92 5.18
N VAL A 173 -16.32 13.95 5.44
CA VAL A 173 -16.89 13.90 6.80
C VAL A 173 -16.50 12.63 7.56
N GLN A 174 -16.38 11.49 6.87
CA GLN A 174 -15.93 10.24 7.49
C GLN A 174 -14.49 10.36 8.00
N PHE A 175 -13.60 10.92 7.17
CA PHE A 175 -12.21 11.13 7.54
C PHE A 175 -12.08 12.20 8.63
N GLU A 176 -12.84 13.30 8.55
CA GLU A 176 -12.90 14.31 9.59
C GLU A 176 -13.28 13.69 10.94
N THR A 177 -14.32 12.85 10.96
CA THR A 177 -14.76 12.14 12.17
C THR A 177 -13.71 11.14 12.65
N ALA A 178 -13.10 10.38 11.74
CA ALA A 178 -12.14 9.33 12.06
C ALA A 178 -10.82 9.90 12.63
N PHE A 179 -10.41 11.09 12.18
CA PHE A 179 -9.19 11.77 12.63
C PHE A 179 -9.45 12.82 13.71
N ALA A 180 -10.71 13.08 14.09
CA ALA A 180 -11.02 14.00 15.17
C ALA A 180 -10.34 13.57 16.47
N GLN A 181 -9.73 14.53 17.17
CA GLN A 181 -9.19 14.29 18.50
C GLN A 181 -10.33 14.11 19.51
N PRO A 182 -10.38 12.99 20.22
CA PRO A 182 -11.37 12.80 21.28
C PRO A 182 -11.23 13.86 22.39
N ALA A 183 -12.35 14.26 22.97
CA ALA A 183 -12.36 15.29 24.02
C ALA A 183 -11.59 14.91 25.29
N ASP A 184 -11.41 13.62 25.53
CA ASP A 184 -10.63 13.05 26.64
C ASP A 184 -9.12 12.97 26.36
N GLY A 185 -8.66 13.46 25.20
CA GLY A 185 -7.27 13.39 24.78
C GLY A 185 -6.82 12.00 24.31
N GLY A 186 -7.76 11.08 24.10
CA GLY A 186 -7.49 9.73 23.60
C GLY A 186 -6.99 9.70 22.15
N GLU A 187 -6.74 8.50 21.65
CA GLU A 187 -6.32 8.27 20.26
C GLU A 187 -7.52 8.47 19.29
N ALA A 188 -7.27 9.04 18.11
CA ALA A 188 -8.31 9.21 17.09
C ALA A 188 -8.87 7.86 16.63
N LEU A 189 -10.17 7.84 16.29
CA LEU A 189 -10.90 6.62 15.93
C LEU A 189 -10.23 5.81 14.81
N TYR A 190 -9.63 6.48 13.83
CA TYR A 190 -8.92 5.85 12.71
C TYR A 190 -7.85 4.85 13.18
N TRP A 191 -7.08 5.22 14.19
CA TRP A 191 -6.02 4.39 14.76
C TRP A 191 -6.56 3.33 15.72
N GLN A 192 -7.60 3.67 16.52
CA GLN A 192 -8.25 2.71 17.41
C GLN A 192 -8.83 1.52 16.65
N LEU A 193 -9.52 1.77 15.52
CA LEU A 193 -10.08 0.71 14.66
C LEU A 193 -8.99 -0.22 14.12
N ALA A 194 -7.89 0.35 13.65
CA ALA A 194 -6.77 -0.43 13.14
C ALA A 194 -6.11 -1.30 14.24
N ARG A 195 -5.89 -0.74 15.44
CA ARG A 195 -5.36 -1.52 16.58
C ARG A 195 -6.28 -2.66 16.97
N SER A 196 -7.58 -2.40 17.01
CA SER A 196 -8.57 -3.42 17.31
C SER A 196 -8.52 -4.54 16.29
N ALA A 197 -8.48 -4.19 14.99
CA ALA A 197 -8.37 -5.16 13.91
C ALA A 197 -7.07 -5.99 13.99
N ASN A 198 -5.91 -5.34 14.23
CA ASN A 198 -4.64 -6.04 14.43
C ASN A 198 -4.73 -7.02 15.61
N ASN A 199 -5.25 -6.58 16.76
CA ASN A 199 -5.38 -7.43 17.94
C ASN A 199 -6.28 -8.65 17.70
N CYS A 200 -7.38 -8.50 16.97
CA CYS A 200 -8.25 -9.61 16.59
C CYS A 200 -7.55 -10.57 15.63
N ALA A 201 -6.86 -10.04 14.63
CA ALA A 201 -6.14 -10.85 13.64
C ALA A 201 -5.00 -11.66 14.26
N LEU A 202 -4.25 -11.06 15.20
CA LEU A 202 -3.19 -11.77 15.92
C LEU A 202 -3.74 -12.90 16.81
N LYS A 203 -4.88 -12.67 17.49
CA LYS A 203 -5.56 -13.75 18.24
C LYS A 203 -6.01 -14.87 17.33
N LEU A 204 -6.56 -14.54 16.16
CA LEU A 204 -6.93 -15.55 15.16
C LEU A 204 -5.71 -16.32 14.69
N ARG A 205 -4.61 -15.63 14.37
CA ARG A 205 -3.33 -16.26 13.97
C ARG A 205 -2.88 -17.27 15.03
N ASP A 206 -2.83 -16.83 16.28
CA ASP A 206 -2.33 -17.66 17.37
C ASP A 206 -3.20 -18.92 17.57
N GLY A 207 -4.54 -18.76 17.50
CA GLY A 207 -5.45 -19.90 17.54
C GLY A 207 -5.31 -20.85 16.34
N MET A 208 -5.08 -20.34 15.14
CA MET A 208 -4.85 -21.17 13.95
C MET A 208 -3.52 -21.93 14.06
N VAL A 209 -2.48 -21.31 14.59
CA VAL A 209 -1.19 -21.96 14.84
C VAL A 209 -1.32 -23.06 15.90
N GLU A 210 -2.07 -22.84 16.99
CA GLU A 210 -2.37 -23.86 18.01
C GLU A 210 -3.12 -25.08 17.43
N LEU A 211 -3.94 -24.85 16.38
CA LEU A 211 -4.62 -25.89 15.63
C LEU A 211 -3.73 -26.58 14.57
N GLY A 212 -2.47 -26.19 14.45
CA GLY A 212 -1.49 -26.78 13.55
C GLY A 212 -1.49 -26.25 12.13
N PHE A 213 -2.10 -25.08 11.88
CA PHE A 213 -1.99 -24.41 10.58
C PHE A 213 -0.69 -23.60 10.49
N GLU A 214 -0.05 -23.63 9.33
CA GLU A 214 1.19 -22.92 9.09
C GLU A 214 0.89 -21.54 8.45
N PRO A 215 1.34 -20.40 9.05
CA PRO A 215 1.27 -19.11 8.40
C PRO A 215 2.05 -19.12 7.07
N TYR A 216 1.45 -18.62 6.01
CA TYR A 216 2.12 -18.48 4.71
C TYR A 216 3.32 -17.54 4.81
N ARG A 217 3.16 -16.44 5.54
CA ARG A 217 4.22 -15.48 5.89
C ARG A 217 3.96 -14.91 7.27
N HIS A 218 5.01 -14.40 7.90
CA HIS A 218 4.85 -13.64 9.14
C HIS A 218 4.13 -12.31 8.85
N SER A 219 3.11 -12.03 9.65
CA SER A 219 2.37 -10.77 9.58
C SER A 219 2.01 -10.30 11.00
N ASP A 220 2.33 -9.04 11.29
CA ASP A 220 1.91 -8.33 12.51
C ASP A 220 0.81 -7.30 12.20
N SER A 221 0.06 -7.52 11.12
CA SER A 221 -1.05 -6.69 10.66
C SER A 221 -2.40 -7.38 10.80
N ASN A 222 -3.46 -6.73 10.33
CA ASN A 222 -4.80 -7.29 10.28
C ASN A 222 -5.01 -8.34 9.15
N GLN A 223 -3.97 -8.68 8.38
CA GLN A 223 -4.01 -9.72 7.35
C GLN A 223 -3.22 -10.94 7.80
N GLN A 224 -3.88 -12.09 7.86
CA GLN A 224 -3.28 -13.37 8.21
C GLN A 224 -3.55 -14.39 7.11
N PHE A 225 -2.51 -14.98 6.56
CA PHE A 225 -2.60 -15.98 5.49
C PHE A 225 -2.02 -17.30 5.97
N PHE A 226 -2.71 -18.40 5.65
CA PHE A 226 -2.30 -19.74 6.04
C PHE A 226 -2.23 -20.66 4.83
N THR A 227 -1.28 -21.57 4.83
CA THR A 227 -1.22 -22.64 3.85
C THR A 227 -2.19 -23.73 4.29
N VAL A 228 -3.10 -24.12 3.39
CA VAL A 228 -4.09 -25.17 3.64
C VAL A 228 -4.09 -26.19 2.51
N SER A 229 -4.41 -27.44 2.83
CA SER A 229 -4.66 -28.49 1.83
C SER A 229 -6.01 -28.27 1.13
N ALA A 230 -6.19 -28.87 -0.05
CA ALA A 230 -7.46 -28.80 -0.77
C ALA A 230 -8.67 -29.31 0.05
N ALA A 231 -8.47 -30.34 0.87
CA ALA A 231 -9.51 -30.87 1.75
C ALA A 231 -9.89 -29.87 2.88
N GLN A 232 -8.90 -29.21 3.46
CA GLN A 232 -9.12 -28.16 4.46
C GLN A 232 -9.83 -26.95 3.83
N GLN A 233 -9.42 -26.55 2.63
CA GLN A 233 -10.08 -25.46 1.90
C GLN A 233 -11.57 -25.78 1.69
N GLN A 234 -11.91 -26.96 1.19
CA GLN A 234 -13.29 -27.37 1.01
C GLN A 234 -14.10 -27.38 2.33
N ALA A 235 -13.46 -27.79 3.42
CA ALA A 235 -14.10 -27.79 4.74
C ALA A 235 -14.37 -26.36 5.23
N PHE A 236 -13.46 -25.40 5.02
CA PHE A 236 -13.69 -23.99 5.33
C PHE A 236 -14.78 -23.39 4.46
N GLU A 237 -14.77 -23.61 3.15
CA GLU A 237 -15.79 -23.11 2.21
C GLU A 237 -17.19 -23.61 2.56
N ALA A 238 -17.31 -24.82 3.10
CA ALA A 238 -18.60 -25.38 3.53
C ALA A 238 -19.19 -24.68 4.77
N VAL A 239 -18.39 -23.98 5.55
CA VAL A 239 -18.79 -23.36 6.83
C VAL A 239 -18.75 -21.84 6.80
N CYS A 240 -17.87 -21.27 5.99
CA CYS A 240 -17.58 -19.82 5.97
C CYS A 240 -18.16 -19.07 4.78
N ASN A 241 -18.98 -19.70 3.94
CA ASN A 241 -19.69 -19.08 2.81
C ASN A 241 -21.05 -18.50 3.21
#